data_43bc0763249afe8915e531d23b1ce619
#
_entry.id   43bc0763249afe8915e531d23b1ce619
#
_cell.length_a   1.000
_cell.length_b   1.000
_cell.length_c   1.000
_cell.angle_alpha   90.00
_cell.angle_beta   90.00
_cell.angle_gamma   90.00
#
_symmetry.space_group_name_H-M   'P 1'
#
loop_
_entity.id
_entity.type
_entity.pdbx_description
1 polymer ?
#
loop_
_entity_poly.entity_id
_entity_poly.type
_entity_poly.pdbx_seq_one_letter_code
_entity_poly.pdbx_strand_id
1 'polypeptide(L)'
;MGQISDKLKSMAVSEERVAYDEASNNGLIIRENYIPEELLCEILCYVDHKTLCNCQLVCKQWLELIQGYVWRKKAERTLGKTLPVDENAPWTMYYFICDKKAFGRNLIKNHSGKTRVNSDWTIVNDGGDGWKVENPPVGVPALPDDPVFEGKQCCFVTSYDRCCKQQTIDLLDEGFTEYLLDNLQPTIKVSEWYSSRWDCPALYVCTVELLQKGEGLSDVIQSYNFSKILEGEEQNQWFKFEHEFKNYGPGLRKISFSHGGQDRSFWSGYYGSKMAGACVKLEIPDFHHNDDSEKVDIDKQD
;
A
#
# COMPACT_ATOMS: atom_id res chain seq x y z
N MET A 1 10.17 11.43 -9.49
CA MET A 1 10.82 10.09 -9.61
C MET A 1 11.99 10.02 -10.59
N GLY A 2 11.95 10.65 -11.77
CA GLY A 2 13.07 10.62 -12.73
C GLY A 2 14.43 10.96 -12.14
N GLN A 3 14.52 11.99 -11.33
CA GLN A 3 15.81 12.47 -10.78
C GLN A 3 16.49 11.49 -9.80
N ILE A 4 15.74 10.68 -9.03
CA ILE A 4 16.32 9.69 -8.09
C ILE A 4 16.75 8.45 -8.86
N SER A 5 15.93 7.99 -9.82
CA SER A 5 16.29 6.87 -10.70
C SER A 5 17.53 7.20 -11.54
N ASP A 6 17.62 8.42 -12.08
CA ASP A 6 18.76 8.86 -12.87
C ASP A 6 20.02 9.05 -12.00
N LYS A 7 19.86 9.53 -10.76
CA LYS A 7 20.95 9.64 -9.81
C LYS A 7 21.46 8.26 -9.36
N LEU A 8 20.58 7.30 -9.15
CA LEU A 8 20.97 5.92 -8.84
C LEU A 8 21.59 5.22 -10.04
N LYS A 9 21.07 5.45 -11.26
CA LYS A 9 21.70 4.97 -12.50
C LYS A 9 23.04 5.63 -12.77
N SER A 10 23.18 6.95 -12.53
CA SER A 10 24.47 7.64 -12.69
C SER A 10 25.51 7.21 -11.65
N MET A 11 25.08 6.84 -10.44
CA MET A 11 25.97 6.26 -9.43
C MET A 11 26.45 4.83 -9.81
N ALA A 12 25.69 4.12 -10.64
CA ALA A 12 26.06 2.78 -11.13
C ALA A 12 27.13 2.82 -12.26
N VAL A 13 27.45 3.99 -12.81
CA VAL A 13 28.29 4.13 -14.02
C VAL A 13 29.54 5.00 -13.75
N SER A 14 30.10 5.03 -12.54
CA SER A 14 31.39 5.70 -12.34
C SER A 14 32.56 4.78 -12.76
N GLU A 15 33.37 5.23 -13.70
CA GLU A 15 34.52 4.51 -14.26
C GLU A 15 35.70 4.29 -13.27
N GLU A 16 35.59 4.82 -12.03
CA GLU A 16 36.64 4.72 -11.00
C GLU A 16 36.41 3.60 -9.97
N ARG A 17 35.84 2.45 -10.37
CA ARG A 17 35.71 1.32 -9.46
C ARG A 17 37.02 0.58 -9.32
N VAL A 18 37.40 0.29 -8.07
CA VAL A 18 38.51 -0.63 -7.82
C VAL A 18 38.21 -1.95 -8.50
N ALA A 19 39.08 -2.37 -9.43
CA ALA A 19 38.93 -3.66 -10.09
C ALA A 19 39.02 -4.77 -9.05
N TYR A 20 38.02 -5.66 -9.03
CA TYR A 20 38.12 -6.87 -8.23
C TYR A 20 39.25 -7.75 -8.78
N ASP A 21 40.15 -8.16 -7.92
CA ASP A 21 41.20 -9.09 -8.20
C ASP A 21 40.96 -10.39 -7.43
N GLU A 22 40.53 -11.43 -8.12
CA GLU A 22 40.18 -12.71 -7.53
C GLU A 22 41.40 -13.36 -6.84
N ALA A 23 42.61 -13.17 -7.35
CA ALA A 23 43.82 -13.70 -6.76
C ALA A 23 44.21 -13.06 -5.42
N SER A 24 43.88 -11.78 -5.23
CA SER A 24 44.11 -11.04 -3.98
C SER A 24 42.93 -11.05 -3.03
N ASN A 25 41.75 -11.54 -3.44
CA ASN A 25 40.49 -11.48 -2.67
C ASN A 25 40.19 -10.08 -2.09
N ASN A 26 40.56 -9.01 -2.81
CA ASN A 26 40.53 -7.66 -2.28
C ASN A 26 39.15 -7.18 -1.81
N GLY A 27 38.07 -7.76 -2.33
CA GLY A 27 36.70 -7.49 -1.90
C GLY A 27 36.30 -8.13 -0.56
N LEU A 28 37.05 -9.13 -0.10
CA LEU A 28 36.76 -9.87 1.14
C LEU A 28 37.78 -9.58 2.24
N ILE A 29 38.73 -8.67 2.02
CA ILE A 29 39.72 -8.27 3.03
C ILE A 29 39.38 -6.87 3.55
N ILE A 30 39.04 -6.79 4.83
CA ILE A 30 38.79 -5.52 5.51
C ILE A 30 39.84 -5.35 6.63
N ARG A 31 40.68 -4.30 6.55
CA ARG A 31 41.74 -4.04 7.52
C ARG A 31 42.61 -5.27 7.77
N GLU A 32 43.08 -5.89 6.70
CA GLU A 32 43.96 -7.08 6.73
C GLU A 32 43.30 -8.38 7.21
N ASN A 33 42.01 -8.34 7.54
CA ASN A 33 41.23 -9.53 7.95
C ASN A 33 40.40 -10.04 6.81
N TYR A 34 40.50 -11.34 6.52
CA TYR A 34 39.61 -12.03 5.59
C TYR A 34 38.22 -12.20 6.23
N ILE A 35 37.19 -11.82 5.52
CA ILE A 35 35.78 -11.97 5.91
C ILE A 35 35.13 -12.88 4.89
N PRO A 36 34.61 -14.06 5.30
CA PRO A 36 33.84 -14.91 4.40
C PRO A 36 32.66 -14.16 3.77
N GLU A 37 32.33 -14.50 2.53
CA GLU A 37 31.31 -13.83 1.74
C GLU A 37 29.94 -13.81 2.45
N GLU A 38 29.57 -14.94 3.07
CA GLU A 38 28.31 -15.08 3.81
C GLU A 38 28.25 -14.11 5.00
N LEU A 39 29.37 -13.97 5.70
CA LEU A 39 29.47 -13.05 6.84
C LEU A 39 29.43 -11.59 6.37
N LEU A 40 30.10 -11.27 5.26
CA LEU A 40 30.05 -9.94 4.65
C LEU A 40 28.62 -9.59 4.25
N CYS A 41 27.89 -10.50 3.59
CA CYS A 41 26.50 -10.33 3.21
C CYS A 41 25.62 -10.06 4.45
N GLU A 42 25.79 -10.82 5.53
CA GLU A 42 25.07 -10.60 6.78
C GLU A 42 25.36 -9.21 7.38
N ILE A 43 26.61 -8.79 7.45
CA ILE A 43 26.99 -7.46 7.93
C ILE A 43 26.34 -6.38 7.08
N LEU A 44 26.39 -6.49 5.76
CA LEU A 44 25.81 -5.53 4.82
C LEU A 44 24.28 -5.43 4.95
N CYS A 45 23.59 -6.51 5.34
CA CYS A 45 22.15 -6.45 5.60
C CYS A 45 21.77 -5.51 6.75
N TYR A 46 22.67 -5.21 7.70
CA TYR A 46 22.40 -4.29 8.81
C TYR A 46 22.79 -2.85 8.48
N VAL A 47 23.55 -2.61 7.42
CA VAL A 47 23.89 -1.25 6.97
C VAL A 47 22.61 -0.53 6.52
N ASP A 48 22.44 0.74 6.86
CA ASP A 48 21.28 1.50 6.40
C ASP A 48 21.22 1.57 4.86
N HIS A 49 20.01 1.73 4.32
CA HIS A 49 19.78 1.63 2.88
C HIS A 49 20.54 2.68 2.06
N LYS A 50 20.81 3.88 2.60
CA LYS A 50 21.57 4.92 1.89
C LYS A 50 23.06 4.62 1.86
N THR A 51 23.62 4.19 2.99
CA THR A 51 25.01 3.75 3.08
C THR A 51 25.24 2.51 2.23
N LEU A 52 24.27 1.57 2.19
CA LEU A 52 24.36 0.38 1.35
C LEU A 52 24.48 0.73 -0.15
N CYS A 53 23.81 1.80 -0.61
CA CYS A 53 24.01 2.32 -1.97
C CYS A 53 25.47 2.73 -2.22
N ASN A 54 26.14 3.32 -1.23
CA ASN A 54 27.55 3.69 -1.37
C ASN A 54 28.46 2.43 -1.32
N CYS A 55 28.10 1.43 -0.53
CA CYS A 55 28.84 0.17 -0.47
C CYS A 55 28.93 -0.54 -1.84
N GLN A 56 27.95 -0.38 -2.70
CA GLN A 56 27.99 -0.91 -4.08
C GLN A 56 29.12 -0.30 -4.93
N LEU A 57 29.68 0.83 -4.52
CA LEU A 57 30.74 1.53 -5.24
C LEU A 57 32.14 1.13 -4.79
N VAL A 58 32.26 0.27 -3.76
CA VAL A 58 33.55 -0.11 -3.17
C VAL A 58 34.37 -0.97 -4.14
N CYS A 59 33.80 -2.08 -4.63
CA CYS A 59 34.40 -2.93 -5.64
C CYS A 59 33.34 -3.75 -6.37
N LYS A 60 33.73 -4.43 -7.44
CA LYS A 60 32.83 -5.23 -8.29
C LYS A 60 32.15 -6.35 -7.50
N GLN A 61 32.90 -7.07 -6.66
CA GLN A 61 32.36 -8.15 -5.82
C GLN A 61 31.26 -7.63 -4.87
N TRP A 62 31.48 -6.51 -4.18
CA TRP A 62 30.45 -5.92 -3.31
C TRP A 62 29.21 -5.50 -4.09
N LEU A 63 29.37 -4.98 -5.31
CA LEU A 63 28.24 -4.66 -6.17
C LEU A 63 27.41 -5.91 -6.46
N GLU A 64 28.05 -7.00 -6.88
CA GLU A 64 27.40 -8.27 -7.23
C GLU A 64 26.68 -8.88 -6.01
N LEU A 65 27.34 -8.93 -4.86
CA LEU A 65 26.74 -9.43 -3.62
C LEU A 65 25.56 -8.58 -3.15
N ILE A 66 25.70 -7.26 -3.18
CA ILE A 66 24.67 -6.34 -2.71
C ILE A 66 23.44 -6.40 -3.63
N GLN A 67 23.64 -6.37 -4.94
CA GLN A 67 22.51 -6.40 -5.89
C GLN A 67 21.86 -7.78 -6.00
N GLY A 68 22.64 -8.85 -5.98
CA GLY A 68 22.14 -10.21 -6.14
C GLY A 68 21.50 -10.79 -4.87
N TYR A 69 21.95 -10.39 -3.69
CA TYR A 69 21.52 -11.03 -2.44
C TYR A 69 21.10 -10.05 -1.34
N VAL A 70 21.97 -9.07 -0.99
CA VAL A 70 21.79 -8.27 0.25
C VAL A 70 20.54 -7.42 0.21
N TRP A 71 20.23 -6.78 -0.92
CA TRP A 71 19.03 -5.95 -1.06
C TRP A 71 17.75 -6.76 -0.83
N ARG A 72 17.66 -7.96 -1.40
CA ARG A 72 16.49 -8.83 -1.19
C ARG A 72 16.36 -9.22 0.26
N LYS A 73 17.44 -9.68 0.90
CA LYS A 73 17.43 -10.04 2.33
C LYS A 73 17.07 -8.87 3.25
N LYS A 74 17.55 -7.69 2.93
CA LYS A 74 17.20 -6.47 3.66
C LYS A 74 15.72 -6.10 3.52
N ALA A 75 15.16 -6.23 2.32
CA ALA A 75 13.74 -6.01 2.07
C ALA A 75 12.88 -7.05 2.82
N GLU A 76 13.25 -8.35 2.79
CA GLU A 76 12.59 -9.41 3.56
C GLU A 76 12.54 -9.09 5.05
N ARG A 77 13.66 -8.64 5.63
CA ARG A 77 13.72 -8.21 7.04
C ARG A 77 12.82 -6.99 7.32
N THR A 78 12.76 -6.06 6.39
CA THR A 78 11.91 -4.86 6.52
C THR A 78 10.43 -5.23 6.50
N LEU A 79 10.05 -6.20 5.67
CA LEU A 79 8.68 -6.67 5.51
C LEU A 79 8.28 -7.70 6.58
N GLY A 80 9.24 -8.39 7.20
CA GLY A 80 8.98 -9.54 8.06
C GLY A 80 8.46 -10.77 7.30
N LYS A 81 8.65 -10.80 5.97
CA LYS A 81 8.19 -11.88 5.07
C LYS A 81 9.27 -12.21 4.05
N THR A 82 9.33 -13.47 3.61
CA THR A 82 10.18 -13.87 2.49
C THR A 82 9.63 -13.37 1.17
N LEU A 83 10.52 -13.03 0.25
CA LEU A 83 10.20 -12.66 -1.12
C LEU A 83 10.61 -13.79 -2.07
N PRO A 84 9.87 -13.99 -3.16
CA PRO A 84 10.28 -14.97 -4.16
C PRO A 84 11.66 -14.62 -4.72
N VAL A 85 12.42 -15.64 -5.06
CA VAL A 85 13.68 -15.47 -5.80
C VAL A 85 13.31 -15.20 -7.24
N ASP A 86 13.64 -14.03 -7.74
CA ASP A 86 13.41 -13.63 -9.12
C ASP A 86 14.69 -12.95 -9.65
N GLU A 87 15.37 -13.62 -10.55
CA GLU A 87 16.64 -13.15 -11.14
C GLU A 87 16.44 -11.89 -11.98
N ASN A 88 15.24 -11.63 -12.47
CA ASN A 88 14.90 -10.43 -13.24
C ASN A 88 14.51 -9.25 -12.37
N ALA A 89 14.29 -9.45 -11.06
CA ALA A 89 13.89 -8.39 -10.17
C ALA A 89 14.99 -7.33 -10.03
N PRO A 90 14.73 -6.08 -10.41
CA PRO A 90 15.73 -5.03 -10.27
C PRO A 90 15.98 -4.74 -8.77
N TRP A 91 17.26 -4.66 -8.39
CA TRP A 91 17.65 -4.37 -7.00
C TRP A 91 17.00 -3.09 -6.45
N THR A 92 16.67 -2.14 -7.32
CA THR A 92 15.98 -0.89 -6.97
C THR A 92 14.60 -1.12 -6.38
N MET A 93 13.91 -2.20 -6.75
CA MET A 93 12.64 -2.60 -6.14
C MET A 93 12.83 -2.83 -4.63
N TYR A 94 13.85 -3.59 -4.25
CA TYR A 94 14.16 -3.88 -2.84
C TYR A 94 14.61 -2.62 -2.08
N TYR A 95 15.36 -1.73 -2.76
CA TYR A 95 15.71 -0.43 -2.20
C TYR A 95 14.46 0.38 -1.82
N PHE A 96 13.49 0.53 -2.72
CA PHE A 96 12.28 1.28 -2.45
C PHE A 96 11.42 0.66 -1.35
N ILE A 97 11.39 -0.67 -1.23
CA ILE A 97 10.75 -1.35 -0.10
C ILE A 97 11.37 -0.87 1.23
N CYS A 98 12.69 -0.79 1.30
CA CYS A 98 13.41 -0.37 2.49
C CYS A 98 13.28 1.14 2.79
N ASP A 99 13.33 1.99 1.76
CA ASP A 99 13.29 3.45 1.88
C ASP A 99 11.89 3.97 2.23
N LYS A 100 10.88 3.56 1.46
CA LYS A 100 9.52 4.10 1.57
C LYS A 100 8.67 3.40 2.61
N LYS A 101 8.93 2.12 2.89
CA LYS A 101 8.14 1.29 3.82
C LYS A 101 6.63 1.42 3.54
N ALA A 102 6.27 1.38 2.25
CA ALA A 102 4.92 1.67 1.79
C ALA A 102 3.92 0.55 2.13
N PHE A 103 4.41 -0.69 2.32
CA PHE A 103 3.56 -1.83 2.65
C PHE A 103 2.96 -1.73 4.05
N GLY A 104 1.72 -2.17 4.17
CA GLY A 104 1.00 -2.26 5.45
C GLY A 104 0.52 -0.93 6.02
N ARG A 105 0.97 0.21 5.51
CA ARG A 105 0.44 1.52 5.93
C ARG A 105 -0.81 1.91 5.15
N ASN A 106 -1.67 2.70 5.77
CA ASN A 106 -2.80 3.28 5.08
C ASN A 106 -2.33 4.37 4.10
N LEU A 107 -2.70 4.24 2.83
CA LEU A 107 -2.36 5.20 1.77
C LEU A 107 -3.36 6.35 1.66
N ILE A 108 -4.56 6.21 2.22
CA ILE A 108 -5.56 7.30 2.27
C ILE A 108 -5.11 8.36 3.26
N LYS A 109 -5.01 9.58 2.79
CA LYS A 109 -4.74 10.77 3.62
C LYS A 109 -6.05 11.32 4.18
N ASN A 110 -6.01 11.91 5.38
CA ASN A 110 -7.20 12.49 6.03
C ASN A 110 -8.43 11.56 6.01
N HIS A 111 -8.22 10.28 6.34
CA HIS A 111 -9.20 9.18 6.21
C HIS A 111 -10.45 9.30 7.10
N SER A 112 -10.46 10.23 8.08
CA SER A 112 -11.55 10.39 9.05
C SER A 112 -11.90 11.86 9.30
N GLY A 113 -11.39 12.81 8.50
CA GLY A 113 -11.69 14.22 8.71
C GLY A 113 -10.92 14.87 9.87
N LYS A 114 -9.69 14.46 10.14
CA LYS A 114 -8.81 15.11 11.14
C LYS A 114 -8.53 16.57 10.80
N THR A 115 -8.64 16.92 9.55
CA THR A 115 -8.45 18.25 8.98
C THR A 115 -9.73 18.70 8.26
N ARG A 116 -9.66 19.70 7.39
CA ARG A 116 -10.83 20.18 6.65
C ARG A 116 -11.35 19.10 5.71
N VAL A 117 -12.65 19.15 5.38
CA VAL A 117 -13.35 18.20 4.50
C VAL A 117 -12.62 17.97 3.17
N ASN A 118 -12.13 19.03 2.56
CA ASN A 118 -11.46 19.01 1.25
C ASN A 118 -9.93 18.83 1.32
N SER A 119 -9.36 18.69 2.52
CA SER A 119 -7.93 18.39 2.63
C SER A 119 -7.68 16.98 2.13
N ASP A 120 -6.83 16.86 1.10
CA ASP A 120 -6.46 15.59 0.43
C ASP A 120 -7.60 14.90 -0.34
N TRP A 121 -8.80 15.49 -0.38
CA TRP A 121 -9.96 14.96 -1.09
C TRP A 121 -10.46 15.94 -2.16
N THR A 122 -10.79 15.39 -3.32
CA THR A 122 -11.49 16.12 -4.39
C THR A 122 -13.00 15.94 -4.21
N ILE A 123 -13.73 17.02 -4.00
CA ILE A 123 -15.20 17.01 -3.92
C ILE A 123 -15.74 16.82 -5.34
N VAL A 124 -16.51 15.76 -5.55
CA VAL A 124 -17.19 15.46 -6.82
C VAL A 124 -18.62 15.97 -6.81
N ASN A 125 -19.33 15.79 -5.70
CA ASN A 125 -20.66 16.32 -5.46
C ASN A 125 -20.75 16.89 -4.06
N ASP A 126 -21.36 18.05 -3.94
CA ASP A 126 -21.56 18.78 -2.69
C ASP A 126 -23.01 19.20 -2.58
N GLY A 127 -23.91 18.21 -2.61
CA GLY A 127 -25.36 18.42 -2.65
C GLY A 127 -25.94 18.79 -1.28
N GLY A 128 -27.07 19.49 -1.29
CA GLY A 128 -27.73 19.97 -0.07
C GLY A 128 -26.87 21.00 0.66
N ASP A 129 -26.62 20.76 1.96
CA ASP A 129 -25.71 21.58 2.79
C ASP A 129 -24.25 21.10 2.68
N GLY A 130 -23.99 20.14 1.78
CA GLY A 130 -22.65 19.65 1.49
C GLY A 130 -22.07 18.70 2.53
N TRP A 131 -20.77 18.77 2.69
CA TRP A 131 -19.99 17.96 3.59
C TRP A 131 -19.66 18.67 4.89
N LYS A 132 -19.60 17.91 5.99
CA LYS A 132 -19.10 18.41 7.29
C LYS A 132 -18.18 17.35 7.92
N VAL A 133 -17.31 17.84 8.81
CA VAL A 133 -16.58 17.00 9.77
C VAL A 133 -17.24 17.12 11.13
N GLU A 134 -17.48 16.00 11.78
CA GLU A 134 -17.93 15.93 13.17
C GLU A 134 -16.83 15.36 14.07
N ASN A 135 -16.71 15.92 15.26
CA ASN A 135 -15.79 15.46 16.30
C ASN A 135 -16.35 15.86 17.69
N PRO A 136 -16.94 14.91 18.44
CA PRO A 136 -17.27 13.54 18.09
C PRO A 136 -18.42 13.43 17.07
N PRO A 137 -18.68 12.22 16.53
CA PRO A 137 -19.85 11.96 15.68
C PRO A 137 -21.17 12.27 16.40
N VAL A 138 -22.13 12.87 15.68
CA VAL A 138 -23.42 13.30 16.26
C VAL A 138 -24.54 12.33 15.87
N GLY A 139 -25.36 11.93 16.85
CA GLY A 139 -26.54 11.06 16.62
C GLY A 139 -26.19 9.63 16.27
N VAL A 140 -24.99 9.19 16.58
CA VAL A 140 -24.48 7.82 16.47
C VAL A 140 -23.57 7.51 17.66
N PRO A 141 -23.30 6.25 18.01
CA PRO A 141 -22.31 5.90 19.02
C PRO A 141 -20.91 6.43 18.69
N ALA A 142 -20.03 6.42 19.69
CA ALA A 142 -18.61 6.65 19.49
C ALA A 142 -18.07 5.67 18.42
N LEU A 143 -17.02 6.11 17.69
CA LEU A 143 -16.32 5.23 16.77
C LEU A 143 -15.80 3.98 17.50
N PRO A 144 -15.83 2.81 16.85
CA PRO A 144 -15.30 1.58 17.43
C PRO A 144 -13.82 1.69 17.80
N ASP A 145 -13.35 0.75 18.63
CA ASP A 145 -11.91 0.62 18.92
C ASP A 145 -11.21 -0.06 17.73
N ASP A 146 -10.77 0.76 16.77
CA ASP A 146 -10.02 0.29 15.60
C ASP A 146 -8.73 1.14 15.50
N PRO A 147 -7.56 0.51 15.33
CA PRO A 147 -6.27 1.21 15.20
C PRO A 147 -6.25 2.30 14.12
N VAL A 148 -7.11 2.20 13.10
CA VAL A 148 -7.19 3.20 12.03
C VAL A 148 -7.54 4.59 12.56
N PHE A 149 -8.27 4.69 13.66
CA PHE A 149 -8.68 5.97 14.24
C PHE A 149 -7.61 6.64 15.11
N GLU A 150 -6.58 5.92 15.54
CA GLU A 150 -5.54 6.43 16.45
C GLU A 150 -6.14 7.08 17.73
N GLY A 151 -7.23 6.52 18.25
CA GLY A 151 -7.96 7.05 19.41
C GLY A 151 -8.77 8.33 19.16
N LYS A 152 -8.92 8.79 17.92
CA LYS A 152 -9.67 10.00 17.56
C LYS A 152 -11.11 9.67 17.20
N GLN A 153 -12.01 10.61 17.47
CA GLN A 153 -13.45 10.49 17.26
C GLN A 153 -13.93 11.46 16.15
N CYS A 154 -13.27 11.41 14.99
CA CYS A 154 -13.63 12.25 13.85
C CYS A 154 -14.30 11.43 12.75
N CYS A 155 -15.34 11.96 12.12
CA CYS A 155 -15.96 11.39 10.93
C CYS A 155 -16.36 12.47 9.93
N PHE A 156 -16.50 12.07 8.67
CA PHE A 156 -17.22 12.86 7.67
C PHE A 156 -18.71 12.57 7.76
N VAL A 157 -19.52 13.56 7.41
CA VAL A 157 -20.97 13.42 7.32
C VAL A 157 -21.49 14.12 6.07
N THR A 158 -22.48 13.52 5.42
CA THR A 158 -23.18 14.04 4.25
C THR A 158 -24.50 14.72 4.62
N SER A 159 -25.10 15.40 3.64
CA SER A 159 -26.34 16.14 3.80
C SER A 159 -27.52 15.39 3.16
N TYR A 160 -28.61 16.13 2.86
CA TYR A 160 -29.87 15.59 2.33
C TYR A 160 -29.87 15.33 0.83
N ASP A 161 -28.85 15.80 0.10
CA ASP A 161 -28.65 15.50 -1.31
C ASP A 161 -27.28 14.88 -1.53
N ARG A 162 -27.05 14.35 -2.73
CA ARG A 162 -25.88 13.55 -3.06
C ARG A 162 -24.58 14.30 -2.77
N CYS A 163 -23.84 13.79 -1.82
CA CYS A 163 -22.47 14.16 -1.56
C CYS A 163 -21.52 13.02 -2.01
N CYS A 164 -20.45 13.36 -2.72
CA CYS A 164 -19.43 12.42 -3.13
C CYS A 164 -18.08 13.12 -3.19
N LYS A 165 -17.05 12.46 -2.72
CA LYS A 165 -15.65 12.91 -2.84
C LYS A 165 -14.74 11.73 -3.13
N GLN A 166 -13.58 12.01 -3.70
CA GLN A 166 -12.62 11.00 -4.08
C GLN A 166 -11.19 11.40 -3.75
N GLN A 167 -10.36 10.39 -3.60
CA GLN A 167 -8.91 10.53 -3.51
C GLN A 167 -8.25 9.54 -4.48
N THR A 168 -7.35 10.05 -5.33
CA THR A 168 -6.55 9.22 -6.23
C THR A 168 -5.15 9.07 -5.65
N ILE A 169 -4.71 7.84 -5.48
CA ILE A 169 -3.40 7.46 -4.97
C ILE A 169 -2.53 7.06 -6.15
N ASP A 170 -1.43 7.77 -6.38
CA ASP A 170 -0.40 7.34 -7.32
C ASP A 170 0.57 6.41 -6.58
N LEU A 171 0.56 5.13 -6.96
CA LEU A 171 1.34 4.09 -6.28
C LEU A 171 2.85 4.26 -6.47
N LEU A 172 3.26 4.86 -7.58
CA LEU A 172 4.68 5.12 -7.83
C LEU A 172 5.20 6.24 -6.91
N ASP A 173 4.39 7.28 -6.66
CA ASP A 173 4.71 8.35 -5.71
C ASP A 173 4.74 7.84 -4.26
N GLU A 174 3.91 6.85 -3.94
CA GLU A 174 3.91 6.19 -2.64
C GLU A 174 5.11 5.25 -2.42
N GLY A 175 5.89 4.96 -3.48
CA GLY A 175 7.14 4.21 -3.41
C GLY A 175 7.08 2.78 -3.89
N PHE A 176 5.99 2.38 -4.54
CA PHE A 176 5.92 1.11 -5.27
C PHE A 176 6.61 1.28 -6.63
N THR A 177 7.21 0.21 -7.14
CA THR A 177 7.81 0.20 -8.48
C THR A 177 6.88 -0.49 -9.47
N GLU A 178 6.97 -0.14 -10.75
CA GLU A 178 6.20 -0.81 -11.81
C GLU A 178 6.45 -2.32 -11.78
N TYR A 179 7.72 -2.73 -11.66
CA TYR A 179 8.08 -4.14 -11.59
C TYR A 179 7.35 -4.88 -10.45
N LEU A 180 7.31 -4.29 -9.27
CA LEU A 180 6.63 -4.86 -8.10
C LEU A 180 5.12 -4.99 -8.35
N LEU A 181 4.49 -3.95 -8.89
CA LEU A 181 3.05 -3.95 -9.15
C LEU A 181 2.65 -4.95 -10.23
N ASP A 182 3.48 -5.11 -11.27
CA ASP A 182 3.19 -5.95 -12.42
C ASP A 182 3.51 -7.44 -12.17
N ASN A 183 4.56 -7.76 -11.41
CA ASN A 183 5.04 -9.13 -11.23
C ASN A 183 4.69 -9.71 -9.86
N LEU A 184 4.86 -8.96 -8.78
CA LEU A 184 4.50 -9.43 -7.44
C LEU A 184 3.00 -9.34 -7.16
N GLN A 185 2.33 -8.37 -7.76
CA GLN A 185 0.90 -8.11 -7.63
C GLN A 185 0.42 -8.14 -6.17
N PRO A 186 0.85 -7.19 -5.32
CA PRO A 186 0.48 -7.16 -3.91
C PRO A 186 -1.03 -7.23 -3.71
N THR A 187 -1.49 -7.93 -2.67
CA THR A 187 -2.89 -7.88 -2.27
C THR A 187 -3.25 -6.47 -1.83
N ILE A 188 -4.30 -5.89 -2.40
CA ILE A 188 -4.79 -4.56 -2.04
C ILE A 188 -6.01 -4.74 -1.14
N LYS A 189 -5.89 -4.29 0.09
CA LYS A 189 -6.98 -4.32 1.08
C LYS A 189 -7.59 -2.94 1.19
N VAL A 190 -8.91 -2.89 1.08
CA VAL A 190 -9.69 -1.66 1.21
C VAL A 190 -10.78 -1.83 2.24
N SER A 191 -11.02 -0.79 3.04
CA SER A 191 -12.08 -0.81 4.06
C SER A 191 -12.49 0.59 4.45
N GLU A 192 -13.69 0.73 4.98
CA GLU A 192 -14.14 1.95 5.65
C GLU A 192 -15.27 1.64 6.64
N TRP A 193 -15.35 2.40 7.73
CA TRP A 193 -16.45 2.41 8.66
C TRP A 193 -17.52 3.40 8.22
N TYR A 194 -18.80 2.99 8.31
CA TYR A 194 -19.94 3.82 7.94
C TYR A 194 -21.11 3.64 8.91
N SER A 195 -21.96 4.65 9.00
CA SER A 195 -23.09 4.70 9.93
C SER A 195 -24.19 5.65 9.44
N SER A 196 -25.38 5.58 10.06
CA SER A 196 -26.43 6.57 9.97
C SER A 196 -26.94 6.94 11.36
N ARG A 197 -27.53 8.13 11.46
CA ARG A 197 -28.12 8.61 12.71
C ARG A 197 -29.30 7.73 13.13
N TRP A 198 -29.55 7.70 14.45
CA TRP A 198 -30.67 6.98 15.03
C TRP A 198 -32.05 7.49 14.55
N ASP A 199 -32.14 8.76 14.17
CA ASP A 199 -33.38 9.47 13.80
C ASP A 199 -33.56 9.65 12.28
N CYS A 200 -32.55 9.31 11.46
CA CYS A 200 -32.60 9.53 10.01
C CYS A 200 -31.93 8.39 9.25
N PRO A 201 -32.67 7.69 8.37
CA PRO A 201 -32.07 6.71 7.47
C PRO A 201 -31.18 7.39 6.45
N ALA A 202 -30.12 6.68 6.00
CA ALA A 202 -29.18 7.23 5.05
C ALA A 202 -28.71 6.20 4.04
N LEU A 203 -28.27 6.68 2.89
CA LEU A 203 -27.58 5.90 1.87
C LEU A 203 -26.07 6.17 2.00
N TYR A 204 -25.29 5.11 2.15
CA TYR A 204 -23.84 5.13 2.02
C TYR A 204 -23.42 4.46 0.72
N VAL A 205 -22.45 5.03 0.01
CA VAL A 205 -21.86 4.48 -1.22
C VAL A 205 -20.35 4.59 -1.19
N CYS A 206 -19.66 3.58 -1.71
CA CYS A 206 -18.22 3.58 -1.92
C CYS A 206 -17.89 2.89 -3.23
N THR A 207 -16.95 3.46 -3.98
CA THR A 207 -16.39 2.86 -5.19
C THR A 207 -14.87 2.91 -5.10
N VAL A 208 -14.23 1.78 -5.32
CA VAL A 208 -12.78 1.69 -5.42
C VAL A 208 -12.41 1.14 -6.78
N GLU A 209 -11.52 1.83 -7.48
CA GLU A 209 -11.08 1.46 -8.83
C GLU A 209 -9.57 1.32 -8.89
N LEU A 210 -9.12 0.23 -9.49
CA LEU A 210 -7.72 -0.01 -9.83
C LEU A 210 -7.49 0.51 -11.25
N LEU A 211 -6.55 1.44 -11.40
CA LEU A 211 -6.35 2.17 -12.64
C LEU A 211 -4.95 1.93 -13.22
N GLN A 212 -4.88 1.89 -14.55
CA GLN A 212 -3.63 2.00 -15.28
C GLN A 212 -3.08 3.44 -15.21
N LYS A 213 -2.15 3.77 -16.07
CA LYS A 213 -1.47 5.08 -16.07
C LYS A 213 -2.38 6.26 -16.42
N GLY A 214 -3.43 6.03 -17.21
CA GLY A 214 -4.38 7.05 -17.63
C GLY A 214 -5.42 7.42 -16.56
N GLU A 215 -6.37 8.27 -16.94
CA GLU A 215 -7.51 8.68 -16.09
C GLU A 215 -8.86 8.45 -16.81
N GLY A 216 -8.85 7.67 -17.89
CA GLY A 216 -10.05 7.35 -18.66
C GLY A 216 -10.80 6.13 -18.16
N LEU A 217 -12.09 6.02 -18.49
CA LEU A 217 -12.90 4.82 -18.18
C LEU A 217 -12.31 3.53 -18.79
N SER A 218 -11.52 3.64 -19.84
CA SER A 218 -10.79 2.52 -20.47
C SER A 218 -9.59 2.04 -19.65
N ASP A 219 -9.20 2.79 -18.61
CA ASP A 219 -8.00 2.52 -17.82
C ASP A 219 -8.31 1.76 -16.52
N VAL A 220 -9.58 1.43 -16.26
CA VAL A 220 -10.02 0.65 -15.10
C VAL A 220 -9.69 -0.82 -15.31
N ILE A 221 -8.83 -1.36 -14.46
CA ILE A 221 -8.44 -2.79 -14.43
C ILE A 221 -9.50 -3.61 -13.71
N GLN A 222 -9.83 -3.19 -12.49
CA GLN A 222 -10.87 -3.77 -11.63
C GLN A 222 -11.56 -2.68 -10.84
N SER A 223 -12.81 -2.92 -10.47
CA SER A 223 -13.58 -2.03 -9.61
C SER A 223 -14.36 -2.81 -8.55
N TYR A 224 -14.56 -2.18 -7.41
CA TYR A 224 -15.44 -2.64 -6.35
C TYR A 224 -16.42 -1.54 -6.02
N ASN A 225 -17.72 -1.87 -6.10
CA ASN A 225 -18.81 -0.96 -5.79
C ASN A 225 -19.59 -1.48 -4.59
N PHE A 226 -19.70 -0.68 -3.57
CA PHE A 226 -20.46 -0.98 -2.37
C PHE A 226 -21.52 0.10 -2.14
N SER A 227 -22.74 -0.34 -1.82
CA SER A 227 -23.84 0.55 -1.51
C SER A 227 -24.69 -0.07 -0.40
N LYS A 228 -25.04 0.72 0.60
CA LYS A 228 -25.87 0.28 1.73
C LYS A 228 -26.84 1.37 2.14
N ILE A 229 -28.12 1.00 2.20
CA ILE A 229 -29.16 1.80 2.86
C ILE A 229 -29.18 1.37 4.33
N LEU A 230 -29.05 2.33 5.22
CA LEU A 230 -29.12 2.14 6.67
C LEU A 230 -30.46 2.66 7.15
N GLU A 231 -31.37 1.75 7.51
CA GLU A 231 -32.72 2.08 7.99
C GLU A 231 -33.17 1.07 9.07
N GLY A 232 -34.11 1.49 9.90
CA GLY A 232 -34.64 0.66 10.99
C GLY A 232 -33.57 0.26 12.00
N GLU A 233 -33.42 -1.04 12.24
CA GLU A 233 -32.47 -1.59 13.22
C GLU A 233 -31.00 -1.39 12.83
N GLU A 234 -30.72 -1.09 11.56
CA GLU A 234 -29.36 -0.81 11.09
C GLU A 234 -28.90 0.62 11.38
N GLN A 235 -29.80 1.50 11.80
CA GLN A 235 -29.42 2.85 12.25
C GLN A 235 -28.68 2.81 13.60
N ASN A 236 -27.98 3.91 13.91
CA ASN A 236 -27.32 4.09 15.22
C ASN A 236 -26.26 3.05 15.56
N GLN A 237 -25.58 2.50 14.57
CA GLN A 237 -24.45 1.58 14.74
C GLN A 237 -23.43 1.75 13.63
N TRP A 238 -22.18 1.42 13.92
CA TRP A 238 -21.09 1.45 12.97
C TRP A 238 -20.91 0.09 12.31
N PHE A 239 -20.85 0.08 10.99
CA PHE A 239 -20.54 -1.07 10.16
C PHE A 239 -19.22 -0.82 9.44
N LYS A 240 -18.52 -1.88 9.08
CA LYS A 240 -17.31 -1.83 8.27
C LYS A 240 -17.50 -2.67 7.02
N PHE A 241 -17.23 -2.11 5.85
CA PHE A 241 -17.00 -2.94 4.69
C PHE A 241 -15.50 -3.24 4.59
N GLU A 242 -15.18 -4.40 4.03
CA GLU A 242 -13.83 -4.81 3.70
C GLU A 242 -13.84 -5.53 2.36
N HIS A 243 -12.83 -5.26 1.54
CA HIS A 243 -12.65 -5.93 0.26
C HIS A 243 -11.18 -6.11 -0.05
N GLU A 244 -10.83 -7.17 -0.78
CA GLU A 244 -9.47 -7.46 -1.23
C GLU A 244 -9.42 -7.62 -2.74
N PHE A 245 -8.53 -6.87 -3.40
CA PHE A 245 -8.19 -7.10 -4.79
C PHE A 245 -6.98 -8.01 -4.87
N LYS A 246 -7.10 -9.07 -5.65
CA LYS A 246 -6.06 -10.05 -5.97
C LYS A 246 -6.11 -10.40 -7.45
N ASN A 247 -5.01 -10.88 -8.01
CA ASN A 247 -4.95 -11.34 -9.40
C ASN A 247 -5.50 -10.31 -10.41
N TYR A 248 -5.18 -9.04 -10.21
CA TYR A 248 -5.68 -7.95 -11.04
C TYR A 248 -4.88 -7.76 -12.34
N GLY A 249 -3.81 -8.55 -12.54
CA GLY A 249 -2.93 -8.47 -13.69
C GLY A 249 -1.96 -7.28 -13.67
N PRO A 250 -1.09 -7.18 -14.68
CA PRO A 250 -0.12 -6.09 -14.78
C PRO A 250 -0.79 -4.77 -15.19
N GLY A 251 -0.08 -3.67 -15.00
CA GLY A 251 -0.49 -2.33 -15.45
C GLY A 251 -1.07 -1.43 -14.37
N LEU A 252 -1.26 -1.91 -13.15
CA LEU A 252 -1.74 -1.09 -12.04
C LEU A 252 -0.75 0.05 -11.72
N ARG A 253 -1.26 1.29 -11.68
CA ARG A 253 -0.45 2.48 -11.34
C ARG A 253 -1.13 3.38 -10.31
N LYS A 254 -2.47 3.43 -10.31
CA LYS A 254 -3.24 4.30 -9.42
C LYS A 254 -4.40 3.53 -8.79
N ILE A 255 -4.86 4.02 -7.64
CA ILE A 255 -6.09 3.57 -7.00
C ILE A 255 -6.95 4.80 -6.76
N SER A 256 -8.18 4.77 -7.26
CA SER A 256 -9.19 5.77 -6.97
C SER A 256 -10.10 5.23 -5.87
N PHE A 257 -10.23 5.96 -4.77
CA PHE A 257 -11.17 5.67 -3.69
C PHE A 257 -12.19 6.80 -3.62
N SER A 258 -13.45 6.48 -3.88
CA SER A 258 -14.56 7.40 -3.86
C SER A 258 -15.58 6.96 -2.84
N HIS A 259 -16.06 7.87 -2.01
CA HIS A 259 -17.12 7.60 -1.07
C HIS A 259 -18.11 8.75 -0.97
N GLY A 260 -19.30 8.45 -0.44
CA GLY A 260 -20.34 9.45 -0.29
C GLY A 260 -21.66 8.90 0.23
N GLY A 261 -22.70 9.69 0.05
CA GLY A 261 -24.05 9.32 0.42
C GLY A 261 -24.96 10.52 0.56
N GLN A 262 -26.10 10.28 1.19
CA GLN A 262 -27.12 11.29 1.49
C GLN A 262 -28.07 10.76 2.55
N ASP A 263 -28.87 11.63 3.17
CA ASP A 263 -30.00 11.17 3.96
C ASP A 263 -31.16 10.72 3.05
N ARG A 264 -32.17 10.10 3.64
CA ARG A 264 -33.37 9.62 2.94
C ARG A 264 -34.66 10.31 3.38
N SER A 265 -34.53 11.33 4.22
CA SER A 265 -35.67 12.10 4.75
C SER A 265 -35.74 13.51 4.19
N PHE A 266 -34.74 13.94 3.41
CA PHE A 266 -34.64 15.29 2.85
C PHE A 266 -34.65 16.38 3.94
N TRP A 267 -33.95 16.12 5.05
CA TRP A 267 -33.86 17.05 6.14
C TRP A 267 -32.69 18.02 5.97
N SER A 268 -32.97 19.31 5.96
CA SER A 268 -31.94 20.34 5.96
C SER A 268 -30.93 20.12 7.09
N GLY A 269 -29.65 20.20 6.80
CA GLY A 269 -28.57 19.92 7.73
C GLY A 269 -27.76 18.65 7.36
N TYR A 270 -27.07 18.08 8.35
CA TYR A 270 -26.10 16.98 8.17
C TYR A 270 -26.65 15.70 8.79
N TYR A 271 -27.69 15.15 8.16
CA TYR A 271 -28.39 13.93 8.61
C TYR A 271 -28.05 12.71 7.76
N GLY A 272 -27.20 12.87 6.73
CA GLY A 272 -26.81 11.82 5.83
C GLY A 272 -25.86 10.80 6.45
N SER A 273 -25.31 9.94 5.60
CA SER A 273 -24.37 8.90 6.03
C SER A 273 -23.11 9.51 6.64
N LYS A 274 -22.59 8.82 7.65
CA LYS A 274 -21.31 9.12 8.30
C LYS A 274 -20.28 8.08 7.88
N MET A 275 -19.04 8.53 7.70
CA MET A 275 -17.95 7.65 7.30
C MET A 275 -16.62 8.07 7.92
N ALA A 276 -15.81 7.07 8.26
CA ALA A 276 -14.50 7.26 8.88
C ALA A 276 -13.58 6.06 8.65
N GLY A 277 -12.28 6.29 8.74
CA GLY A 277 -11.30 5.23 8.65
C GLY A 277 -11.16 4.63 7.26
N ALA A 278 -11.38 5.42 6.19
CA ALA A 278 -11.10 5.00 4.83
C ALA A 278 -9.67 4.47 4.74
N CYS A 279 -9.50 3.28 4.20
CA CYS A 279 -8.22 2.58 4.24
C CYS A 279 -7.94 1.89 2.90
N VAL A 280 -6.74 2.11 2.39
CA VAL A 280 -6.14 1.37 1.27
C VAL A 280 -4.75 0.95 1.70
N LYS A 281 -4.51 -0.36 1.76
CA LYS A 281 -3.20 -0.95 2.10
C LYS A 281 -2.78 -1.95 1.05
N LEU A 282 -1.50 -1.96 0.73
CA LEU A 282 -0.91 -3.03 -0.07
C LEU A 282 -0.13 -3.97 0.86
N GLU A 283 -0.34 -5.25 0.70
CA GLU A 283 0.33 -6.30 1.46
C GLU A 283 1.02 -7.29 0.51
N ILE A 284 2.20 -7.76 0.89
CA ILE A 284 2.90 -8.82 0.17
C ILE A 284 2.04 -10.09 0.23
N PRO A 285 1.75 -10.74 -0.90
CA PRO A 285 1.08 -12.04 -0.92
C PRO A 285 1.82 -13.05 -0.04
N ASP A 286 1.09 -13.96 0.59
CA ASP A 286 1.73 -15.10 1.25
C ASP A 286 2.14 -16.12 0.17
N PHE A 287 3.43 -16.20 -0.08
CA PHE A 287 3.98 -17.25 -0.94
C PHE A 287 4.08 -18.52 -0.10
N HIS A 288 3.05 -19.38 -0.14
CA HIS A 288 3.17 -20.73 0.40
C HIS A 288 4.16 -21.48 -0.50
N HIS A 289 5.24 -21.98 0.09
CA HIS A 289 5.98 -23.06 -0.54
C HIS A 289 4.99 -24.23 -0.70
N ASN A 290 4.56 -24.50 -1.92
CA ASN A 290 3.92 -25.76 -2.25
C ASN A 290 5.00 -26.84 -2.11
N ASP A 291 5.23 -27.33 -0.90
CA ASP A 291 5.84 -28.64 -0.65
C ASP A 291 4.79 -29.72 -0.98
N ASP A 292 4.27 -29.69 -2.18
CA ASP A 292 3.63 -30.86 -2.80
C ASP A 292 4.73 -31.78 -3.32
N SER A 293 5.46 -32.41 -2.38
CA SER A 293 6.10 -33.67 -2.68
C SER A 293 4.98 -34.66 -2.97
N GLU A 294 4.69 -34.87 -4.26
CA GLU A 294 3.93 -36.03 -4.74
C GLU A 294 4.49 -37.29 -4.05
N LYS A 295 3.75 -37.80 -3.06
CA LYS A 295 3.90 -39.18 -2.64
C LYS A 295 3.43 -40.04 -3.78
N VAL A 296 4.38 -40.50 -4.59
CA VAL A 296 4.18 -41.62 -5.50
C VAL A 296 3.90 -42.85 -4.62
N ASP A 297 2.64 -43.18 -4.45
CA ASP A 297 2.24 -44.48 -3.91
C ASP A 297 2.67 -45.54 -4.93
N ILE A 298 3.78 -46.23 -4.61
CA ILE A 298 4.16 -47.46 -5.31
C ILE A 298 3.27 -48.52 -4.72
N ASP A 299 2.15 -48.78 -5.36
CA ASP A 299 1.38 -50.00 -5.16
C ASP A 299 2.26 -51.22 -5.46
N LYS A 300 2.63 -51.94 -4.43
CA LYS A 300 3.14 -53.29 -4.56
C LYS A 300 1.96 -54.21 -4.88
N GLN A 301 1.88 -54.62 -6.12
CA GLN A 301 1.20 -55.86 -6.48
C GLN A 301 2.09 -57.05 -6.14
N ASP A 302 1.61 -57.89 -5.28
CA ASP A 302 1.84 -59.34 -5.24
C ASP A 302 0.51 -60.06 -5.19
#